data_485c95f17dbcf83401be5599bf8ae27a
#
_entry.id   485c95f17dbcf83401be5599bf8ae27a
#
_cell.length_a   1.000
_cell.length_b   1.000
_cell.length_c   1.000
_cell.angle_alpha   90.00
_cell.angle_beta   90.00
_cell.angle_gamma   90.00
#
_symmetry.space_group_name_H-M   'P 1'
#
loop_
_entity.id
_entity.type
_entity.pdbx_description
1 polymer ?
#
loop_
_entity_poly.entity_id
_entity_poly.type
_entity_poly.pdbx_seq_one_letter_code
_entity_poly.pdbx_strand_id
1 'polypeptide(L)'
;LHLSEAKLFKEIAQSKSISRAAVHSGISQSAATQHVQELERRLGLALVDRSTRPLALTEAGKLYADFCREVLRREEQFLVALDLLKGQAEGAVRVASIYSIGLSEMSRLRQEFERRHPHTQLHVDYLRTDKIYEAVMGDHADLGLVSYPVAKRELAVIPWRKEQMAVAVAPAHPLAAKAILQPADLKGQDFIGFDEDLLIRRELDRFFRDHGVEVNQVMQFDNIQTIKEAVALGSGIGILPERTMQTEIEQGRLVSVPLHAPELWRPLGIVHRKRKKFNLAAQAFLNLLRELPVTQAS
;
A
#
# COMPACT_ATOMS: atom_id res chain seq x y z
N LEU A 1 -1.23 -13.76 31.08
CA LEU A 1 -1.45 -12.83 29.98
C LEU A 1 -2.83 -13.09 29.40
N HIS A 2 -3.69 -12.07 29.36
CA HIS A 2 -4.96 -12.18 28.65
C HIS A 2 -4.80 -11.68 27.21
N LEU A 3 -5.34 -12.39 26.22
CA LEU A 3 -5.25 -12.00 24.81
C LEU A 3 -5.88 -10.63 24.54
N SER A 4 -6.91 -10.26 25.32
CA SER A 4 -7.53 -8.93 25.29
C SER A 4 -6.55 -7.82 25.70
N GLU A 5 -5.67 -8.07 26.69
CA GLU A 5 -4.61 -7.12 27.08
C GLU A 5 -3.58 -6.94 25.95
N ALA A 6 -3.21 -8.05 25.28
CA ALA A 6 -2.28 -8.00 24.17
C ALA A 6 -2.88 -7.22 22.97
N LYS A 7 -4.18 -7.40 22.69
CA LYS A 7 -4.91 -6.63 21.64
C LYS A 7 -4.92 -5.15 21.98
N LEU A 8 -5.30 -4.78 23.19
CA LEU A 8 -5.31 -3.40 23.65
C LEU A 8 -3.92 -2.75 23.57
N PHE A 9 -2.88 -3.43 24.07
CA PHE A 9 -1.54 -2.85 24.05
C PHE A 9 -0.96 -2.71 22.64
N LYS A 10 -1.25 -3.65 21.75
CA LYS A 10 -0.93 -3.53 20.32
C LYS A 10 -1.54 -2.26 19.71
N GLU A 11 -2.83 -2.01 19.99
CA GLU A 11 -3.53 -0.80 19.50
C GLU A 11 -2.92 0.49 20.08
N ILE A 12 -2.52 0.50 21.35
CA ILE A 12 -1.82 1.62 21.99
C ILE A 12 -0.49 1.89 21.28
N ALA A 13 0.27 0.83 21.03
CA ALA A 13 1.57 0.92 20.36
C ALA A 13 1.46 1.51 18.94
N GLN A 14 0.39 1.16 18.22
CA GLN A 14 0.13 1.61 16.85
C GLN A 14 -0.41 3.05 16.80
N SER A 15 -1.47 3.29 17.58
CA SER A 15 -2.17 4.58 17.56
C SER A 15 -1.42 5.69 18.29
N LYS A 16 -0.42 5.33 19.13
CA LYS A 16 0.28 6.22 20.07
C LYS A 16 -0.71 7.02 20.94
N SER A 17 -1.84 6.39 21.30
CA SER A 17 -2.94 7.00 22.03
C SER A 17 -3.77 5.95 22.78
N ILE A 18 -3.85 6.06 24.10
CA ILE A 18 -4.70 5.18 24.91
C ILE A 18 -6.18 5.40 24.59
N SER A 19 -6.59 6.65 24.31
CA SER A 19 -7.99 6.97 23.98
C SER A 19 -8.44 6.32 22.69
N ARG A 20 -7.62 6.37 21.62
CA ARG A 20 -7.92 5.72 20.33
C ARG A 20 -7.96 4.20 20.48
N ALA A 21 -6.99 3.64 21.18
CA ALA A 21 -6.95 2.20 21.45
C ALA A 21 -8.18 1.72 22.23
N ALA A 22 -8.65 2.50 23.20
CA ALA A 22 -9.86 2.22 23.96
C ALA A 22 -11.10 2.13 23.04
N VAL A 23 -11.28 3.11 22.16
CA VAL A 23 -12.38 3.12 21.17
C VAL A 23 -12.33 1.88 20.28
N HIS A 24 -11.16 1.55 19.72
CA HIS A 24 -10.98 0.36 18.88
C HIS A 24 -11.22 -0.95 19.64
N SER A 25 -10.94 -0.96 20.94
CA SER A 25 -11.14 -2.13 21.79
C SER A 25 -12.54 -2.21 22.41
N GLY A 26 -13.42 -1.24 22.14
CA GLY A 26 -14.80 -1.22 22.66
C GLY A 26 -14.89 -1.00 24.17
N ILE A 27 -13.89 -0.34 24.79
CA ILE A 27 -13.86 -0.05 26.24
C ILE A 27 -13.71 1.45 26.51
N SER A 28 -13.97 1.85 27.77
CA SER A 28 -13.74 3.24 28.17
C SER A 28 -12.24 3.57 28.26
N GLN A 29 -11.88 4.85 28.04
CA GLN A 29 -10.48 5.29 28.21
C GLN A 29 -9.96 5.04 29.63
N SER A 30 -10.80 5.20 30.65
CA SER A 30 -10.43 4.90 32.05
C SER A 30 -10.10 3.43 32.25
N ALA A 31 -10.89 2.53 31.69
CA ALA A 31 -10.62 1.09 31.72
C ALA A 31 -9.31 0.75 30.98
N ALA A 32 -9.08 1.29 29.80
CA ALA A 32 -7.83 1.08 29.06
C ALA A 32 -6.61 1.58 29.86
N THR A 33 -6.72 2.75 30.51
CA THR A 33 -5.66 3.29 31.37
C THR A 33 -5.38 2.38 32.57
N GLN A 34 -6.42 1.89 33.23
CA GLN A 34 -6.30 0.95 34.36
C GLN A 34 -5.63 -0.37 33.93
N HIS A 35 -6.02 -0.92 32.78
CA HIS A 35 -5.38 -2.13 32.23
C HIS A 35 -3.88 -1.94 31.98
N VAL A 36 -3.48 -0.81 31.43
CA VAL A 36 -2.04 -0.51 31.21
C VAL A 36 -1.31 -0.37 32.55
N GLN A 37 -1.88 0.36 33.53
CA GLN A 37 -1.28 0.53 34.85
C GLN A 37 -1.13 -0.81 35.60
N GLU A 38 -2.15 -1.66 35.56
CA GLU A 38 -2.11 -2.99 36.17
C GLU A 38 -1.04 -3.87 35.53
N LEU A 39 -0.92 -3.80 34.20
CA LEU A 39 0.11 -4.50 33.44
C LEU A 39 1.51 -4.01 33.83
N GLU A 40 1.73 -2.69 33.89
CA GLU A 40 3.00 -2.07 34.31
C GLU A 40 3.36 -2.46 35.75
N ARG A 41 2.37 -2.47 36.66
CA ARG A 41 2.55 -2.92 38.06
C ARG A 41 2.96 -4.39 38.15
N ARG A 42 2.33 -5.25 37.36
CA ARG A 42 2.63 -6.69 37.33
C ARG A 42 4.01 -6.98 36.76
N LEU A 43 4.46 -6.18 35.77
CA LEU A 43 5.78 -6.33 35.13
C LEU A 43 6.89 -5.59 35.89
N GLY A 44 6.54 -4.68 36.80
CA GLY A 44 7.49 -3.87 37.55
C GLY A 44 8.20 -2.81 36.71
N LEU A 45 7.73 -2.50 35.49
CA LEU A 45 8.32 -1.59 34.55
C LEU A 45 7.25 -0.75 33.85
N ALA A 46 7.54 0.55 33.63
CA ALA A 46 6.70 1.39 32.79
C ALA A 46 6.83 0.96 31.32
N LEU A 47 5.71 0.79 30.65
CA LEU A 47 5.66 0.43 29.22
C LEU A 47 5.38 1.65 28.35
N VAL A 48 4.71 2.66 28.88
CA VAL A 48 4.39 3.89 28.15
C VAL A 48 5.00 5.10 28.84
N ASP A 49 5.58 5.98 28.03
CA ASP A 49 6.03 7.27 28.47
C ASP A 49 4.87 8.27 28.32
N ARG A 50 4.32 8.71 29.45
CA ARG A 50 3.21 9.66 29.51
C ARG A 50 3.65 11.11 29.48
N SER A 51 4.95 11.37 29.53
CA SER A 51 5.51 12.75 29.49
C SER A 51 5.52 13.31 28.08
N THR A 52 5.46 12.46 27.05
CA THR A 52 5.53 12.84 25.64
C THR A 52 4.15 12.93 24.97
N ARG A 53 4.02 13.82 24.00
CA ARG A 53 2.84 13.89 23.10
C ARG A 53 3.30 13.99 21.66
N PRO A 54 2.95 13.02 20.79
CA PRO A 54 2.14 11.83 21.07
C PRO A 54 2.83 10.87 22.03
N LEU A 55 2.04 10.03 22.72
CA LEU A 55 2.49 9.01 23.67
C LEU A 55 3.58 8.13 23.03
N ALA A 56 4.68 7.92 23.76
CA ALA A 56 5.78 7.06 23.33
C ALA A 56 5.81 5.75 24.13
N LEU A 57 6.42 4.72 23.56
CA LEU A 57 6.73 3.48 24.25
C LEU A 57 8.13 3.57 24.88
N THR A 58 8.28 3.08 26.09
CA THR A 58 9.59 2.83 26.71
C THR A 58 10.28 1.64 25.98
N GLU A 59 11.55 1.36 26.30
CA GLU A 59 12.21 0.15 25.77
C GLU A 59 11.48 -1.12 26.21
N ALA A 60 11.01 -1.19 27.46
CA ALA A 60 10.16 -2.29 27.95
C ALA A 60 8.82 -2.35 27.18
N GLY A 61 8.24 -1.19 26.86
CA GLY A 61 7.02 -1.09 26.05
C GLY A 61 7.22 -1.59 24.63
N LYS A 62 8.35 -1.33 24.00
CA LYS A 62 8.69 -1.84 22.66
C LYS A 62 8.80 -3.38 22.69
N LEU A 63 9.56 -3.91 23.65
CA LEU A 63 9.68 -5.36 23.85
C LEU A 63 8.31 -6.03 24.09
N TYR A 64 7.46 -5.42 24.91
CA TYR A 64 6.14 -5.96 25.18
C TYR A 64 5.21 -5.85 23.96
N ALA A 65 5.30 -4.79 23.16
CA ALA A 65 4.55 -4.67 21.92
C ALA A 65 4.96 -5.74 20.90
N ASP A 66 6.27 -6.05 20.80
CA ASP A 66 6.78 -7.12 19.94
C ASP A 66 6.26 -8.48 20.40
N PHE A 67 6.27 -8.72 21.70
CA PHE A 67 5.71 -9.92 22.30
C PHE A 67 4.20 -10.03 22.04
N CYS A 68 3.42 -8.96 22.21
CA CYS A 68 2.00 -8.94 21.90
C CYS A 68 1.72 -9.31 20.45
N ARG A 69 2.50 -8.75 19.50
CA ARG A 69 2.38 -9.08 18.07
C ARG A 69 2.59 -10.58 17.82
N GLU A 70 3.62 -11.15 18.42
CA GLU A 70 3.92 -12.57 18.24
C GLU A 70 2.84 -13.48 18.85
N VAL A 71 2.33 -13.15 20.04
CA VAL A 71 1.25 -13.92 20.70
C VAL A 71 -0.03 -13.88 19.86
N LEU A 72 -0.44 -12.69 19.39
CA LEU A 72 -1.64 -12.54 18.57
C LEU A 72 -1.49 -13.22 17.22
N ARG A 73 -0.31 -13.20 16.63
CA ARG A 73 -0.01 -13.96 15.42
C ARG A 73 -0.13 -15.45 15.62
N ARG A 74 0.30 -15.96 16.79
CA ARG A 74 0.16 -17.39 17.15
C ARG A 74 -1.30 -17.76 17.40
N GLU A 75 -2.08 -16.89 18.06
CA GLU A 75 -3.52 -17.06 18.21
C GLU A 75 -4.20 -17.23 16.85
N GLU A 76 -3.92 -16.31 15.92
CA GLU A 76 -4.47 -16.35 14.56
C GLU A 76 -4.10 -17.65 13.82
N GLN A 77 -2.82 -18.05 13.87
CA GLN A 77 -2.37 -19.31 13.28
C GLN A 77 -3.06 -20.54 13.87
N PHE A 78 -3.29 -20.52 15.17
CA PHE A 78 -4.01 -21.60 15.86
C PHE A 78 -5.47 -21.67 15.41
N LEU A 79 -6.16 -20.53 15.35
CA LEU A 79 -7.56 -20.47 14.92
C LEU A 79 -7.69 -20.94 13.46
N VAL A 80 -6.79 -20.50 12.57
CA VAL A 80 -6.73 -20.99 11.17
C VAL A 80 -6.53 -22.52 11.14
N ALA A 81 -5.62 -23.04 11.95
CA ALA A 81 -5.39 -24.48 12.01
C ALA A 81 -6.62 -25.26 12.51
N LEU A 82 -7.35 -24.71 13.48
CA LEU A 82 -8.63 -25.29 13.94
C LEU A 82 -9.70 -25.26 12.86
N ASP A 83 -9.82 -24.17 12.12
CA ASP A 83 -10.81 -24.03 11.06
C ASP A 83 -10.52 -24.96 9.88
N LEU A 84 -9.24 -25.21 9.60
CA LEU A 84 -8.81 -26.25 8.66
C LEU A 84 -9.25 -27.65 9.09
N LEU A 85 -9.11 -27.96 10.39
CA LEU A 85 -9.57 -29.26 10.94
C LEU A 85 -11.09 -29.41 10.87
N LYS A 86 -11.83 -28.30 10.96
CA LYS A 86 -13.29 -28.29 10.83
C LYS A 86 -13.76 -28.31 9.37
N GLY A 87 -12.86 -28.15 8.40
CA GLY A 87 -13.21 -28.01 6.98
C GLY A 87 -13.99 -26.74 6.64
N GLN A 88 -13.95 -25.74 7.50
CA GLN A 88 -14.85 -24.57 7.42
C GLN A 88 -14.21 -23.26 6.97
N ALA A 89 -12.89 -23.11 7.00
CA ALA A 89 -12.30 -21.84 6.56
C ALA A 89 -10.87 -21.99 6.05
N GLU A 90 -10.57 -21.27 4.98
CA GLU A 90 -9.22 -21.10 4.43
C GLU A 90 -8.44 -19.95 5.12
N GLY A 91 -9.04 -19.28 6.12
CA GLY A 91 -8.44 -18.21 6.91
C GLY A 91 -8.62 -16.82 6.30
N ALA A 92 -7.83 -15.86 6.78
CA ALA A 92 -7.81 -14.49 6.29
C ALA A 92 -6.44 -14.14 5.68
N VAL A 93 -6.42 -13.29 4.65
CA VAL A 93 -5.22 -12.66 4.12
C VAL A 93 -5.32 -11.15 4.25
N ARG A 94 -4.26 -10.53 4.77
CA ARG A 94 -4.14 -9.07 4.94
C ARG A 94 -3.16 -8.55 3.90
N VAL A 95 -3.62 -7.64 3.07
CA VAL A 95 -2.86 -7.04 1.97
C VAL A 95 -2.77 -5.53 2.19
N ALA A 96 -1.58 -4.99 2.18
CA ALA A 96 -1.36 -3.56 2.12
C ALA A 96 -1.00 -3.19 0.67
N SER A 97 -1.69 -2.22 0.08
CA SER A 97 -1.53 -1.89 -1.35
C SER A 97 -1.42 -0.39 -1.56
N ILE A 98 -0.63 0.04 -2.54
CA ILE A 98 -0.68 1.43 -3.01
C ILE A 98 -2.04 1.71 -3.66
N TYR A 99 -2.48 2.96 -3.57
CA TYR A 99 -3.80 3.40 -4.07
C TYR A 99 -4.03 3.07 -5.54
N SER A 100 -3.03 3.25 -6.40
CA SER A 100 -3.17 3.03 -7.84
C SER A 100 -3.45 1.57 -8.22
N ILE A 101 -2.91 0.59 -7.49
CA ILE A 101 -3.24 -0.83 -7.67
C ILE A 101 -4.65 -1.10 -7.13
N GLY A 102 -5.00 -0.44 -6.01
CA GLY A 102 -6.33 -0.52 -5.42
C GLY A 102 -7.43 -0.14 -6.40
N LEU A 103 -7.28 0.99 -7.04
CA LEU A 103 -8.26 1.54 -7.97
C LEU A 103 -8.35 0.75 -9.28
N SER A 104 -7.24 0.23 -9.79
CA SER A 104 -7.20 -0.41 -11.11
C SER A 104 -7.44 -1.93 -11.09
N GLU A 105 -7.03 -2.63 -10.03
CA GLU A 105 -6.94 -4.10 -10.04
C GLU A 105 -7.71 -4.78 -8.91
N MET A 106 -7.83 -4.13 -7.75
CA MET A 106 -8.24 -4.82 -6.53
C MET A 106 -9.68 -5.31 -6.56
N SER A 107 -10.59 -4.61 -7.24
CA SER A 107 -11.98 -5.06 -7.39
C SER A 107 -12.05 -6.41 -8.11
N ARG A 108 -11.31 -6.55 -9.21
CA ARG A 108 -11.22 -7.79 -9.98
C ARG A 108 -10.55 -8.91 -9.19
N LEU A 109 -9.44 -8.59 -8.53
CA LEU A 109 -8.71 -9.54 -7.69
C LEU A 109 -9.59 -10.06 -6.54
N ARG A 110 -10.35 -9.17 -5.90
CA ARG A 110 -11.28 -9.51 -4.83
C ARG A 110 -12.39 -10.44 -5.34
N GLN A 111 -13.07 -10.08 -6.42
CA GLN A 111 -14.15 -10.89 -7.00
C GLN A 111 -13.67 -12.30 -7.34
N GLU A 112 -12.51 -12.40 -8.00
CA GLU A 112 -11.96 -13.70 -8.39
C GLU A 112 -11.49 -14.51 -7.18
N PHE A 113 -10.92 -13.85 -6.17
CA PHE A 113 -10.49 -14.50 -4.95
C PHE A 113 -11.68 -15.05 -4.16
N GLU A 114 -12.72 -14.25 -3.95
CA GLU A 114 -13.95 -14.65 -3.25
C GLU A 114 -14.70 -15.76 -4.00
N ARG A 115 -14.69 -15.73 -5.33
CA ARG A 115 -15.26 -16.81 -6.16
C ARG A 115 -14.54 -18.14 -5.98
N ARG A 116 -13.19 -18.12 -5.91
CA ARG A 116 -12.38 -19.35 -5.75
C ARG A 116 -12.32 -19.83 -4.31
N HIS A 117 -12.41 -18.91 -3.37
CA HIS A 117 -12.21 -19.15 -1.95
C HIS A 117 -13.31 -18.49 -1.10
N PRO A 118 -14.58 -18.98 -1.22
CA PRO A 118 -15.76 -18.34 -0.63
C PRO A 118 -15.74 -18.27 0.91
N HIS A 119 -14.91 -19.08 1.56
CA HIS A 119 -14.76 -19.11 3.02
C HIS A 119 -13.53 -18.35 3.53
N THR A 120 -12.84 -17.62 2.63
CA THR A 120 -11.63 -16.87 2.96
C THR A 120 -11.93 -15.38 2.99
N GLN A 121 -11.37 -14.68 3.98
CA GLN A 121 -11.50 -13.22 4.10
C GLN A 121 -10.28 -12.52 3.47
N LEU A 122 -10.54 -11.53 2.63
CA LEU A 122 -9.52 -10.66 2.06
C LEU A 122 -9.66 -9.24 2.65
N HIS A 123 -8.70 -8.86 3.49
CA HIS A 123 -8.58 -7.50 4.03
C HIS A 123 -7.54 -6.72 3.22
N VAL A 124 -7.90 -5.53 2.76
CA VAL A 124 -7.02 -4.69 1.96
C VAL A 124 -6.96 -3.29 2.56
N ASP A 125 -5.76 -2.87 2.94
CA ASP A 125 -5.47 -1.52 3.38
C ASP A 125 -4.74 -0.75 2.27
N TYR A 126 -5.21 0.46 1.97
CA TYR A 126 -4.57 1.34 0.99
C TYR A 126 -3.67 2.34 1.71
N LEU A 127 -2.38 2.29 1.41
CA LEU A 127 -1.35 3.02 2.12
C LEU A 127 -0.31 3.60 1.16
N ARG A 128 0.45 4.59 1.63
CA ARG A 128 1.70 5.01 0.96
C ARG A 128 2.75 3.91 1.04
N THR A 129 3.67 3.90 0.10
CA THR A 129 4.69 2.83 -0.04
C THR A 129 5.50 2.60 1.23
N ASP A 130 5.93 3.66 1.93
CA ASP A 130 6.68 3.56 3.19
C ASP A 130 5.86 2.84 4.28
N LYS A 131 4.57 3.16 4.39
CA LYS A 131 3.64 2.54 5.34
C LYS A 131 3.32 1.08 5.00
N ILE A 132 3.33 0.72 3.71
CA ILE A 132 3.22 -0.68 3.29
C ILE A 132 4.41 -1.49 3.80
N TYR A 133 5.63 -0.97 3.65
CA TYR A 133 6.82 -1.63 4.18
C TYR A 133 6.76 -1.78 5.70
N GLU A 134 6.32 -0.74 6.43
CA GLU A 134 6.11 -0.80 7.87
C GLU A 134 5.07 -1.87 8.25
N ALA A 135 3.93 -1.91 7.56
CA ALA A 135 2.86 -2.87 7.81
C ALA A 135 3.32 -4.32 7.59
N VAL A 136 4.08 -4.58 6.51
CA VAL A 136 4.62 -5.91 6.23
C VAL A 136 5.70 -6.29 7.25
N MET A 137 6.60 -5.39 7.60
CA MET A 137 7.64 -5.64 8.61
C MET A 137 7.04 -5.87 9.99
N GLY A 138 6.04 -5.08 10.37
CA GLY A 138 5.31 -5.17 11.64
C GLY A 138 4.32 -6.32 11.71
N ASP A 139 4.21 -7.16 10.68
CA ASP A 139 3.24 -8.28 10.58
C ASP A 139 1.77 -7.83 10.63
N HIS A 140 1.49 -6.58 10.23
CA HIS A 140 0.14 -6.06 10.09
C HIS A 140 -0.47 -6.44 8.73
N ALA A 141 0.39 -6.65 7.72
CA ALA A 141 0.03 -7.20 6.42
C ALA A 141 0.84 -8.46 6.11
N ASP A 142 0.21 -9.40 5.43
CA ASP A 142 0.85 -10.63 4.97
C ASP A 142 1.64 -10.38 3.68
N LEU A 143 1.05 -9.56 2.80
CA LEU A 143 1.59 -9.15 1.51
C LEU A 143 1.48 -7.63 1.36
N GLY A 144 2.49 -7.04 0.74
CA GLY A 144 2.47 -5.64 0.31
C GLY A 144 2.53 -5.55 -1.22
N LEU A 145 1.68 -4.73 -1.83
CA LEU A 145 1.71 -4.44 -3.27
C LEU A 145 2.25 -3.03 -3.48
N VAL A 146 3.40 -2.92 -4.10
CA VAL A 146 4.14 -1.65 -4.23
C VAL A 146 4.65 -1.42 -5.65
N SER A 147 4.88 -0.16 -6.00
CA SER A 147 5.67 0.20 -7.18
C SER A 147 7.13 0.41 -6.80
N TYR A 148 8.03 0.19 -7.77
CA TYR A 148 9.47 0.28 -7.58
C TYR A 148 9.93 -0.48 -6.32
N PRO A 149 9.67 -1.79 -6.24
CA PRO A 149 9.92 -2.57 -5.02
C PRO A 149 11.41 -2.61 -4.68
N VAL A 150 11.73 -2.36 -3.41
CA VAL A 150 13.09 -2.39 -2.90
C VAL A 150 13.25 -3.55 -1.94
N ALA A 151 14.22 -4.42 -2.22
CA ALA A 151 14.59 -5.50 -1.31
C ALA A 151 15.27 -4.92 -0.05
N LYS A 152 14.84 -5.40 1.12
CA LYS A 152 15.46 -5.06 2.41
C LYS A 152 15.97 -6.34 3.09
N ARG A 153 16.77 -6.18 4.16
CA ARG A 153 17.37 -7.33 4.86
C ARG A 153 16.32 -8.39 5.26
N GLU A 154 15.17 -7.96 5.74
CA GLU A 154 14.10 -8.83 6.27
C GLU A 154 12.94 -9.04 5.29
N LEU A 155 12.93 -8.33 4.16
CA LEU A 155 11.87 -8.38 3.17
C LEU A 155 12.34 -9.06 1.89
N ALA A 156 11.51 -9.94 1.37
CA ALA A 156 11.61 -10.49 0.03
C ALA A 156 10.74 -9.67 -0.92
N VAL A 157 11.19 -9.59 -2.15
CA VAL A 157 10.46 -8.98 -3.27
C VAL A 157 10.20 -10.06 -4.30
N ILE A 158 8.96 -10.19 -4.71
CA ILE A 158 8.53 -10.99 -5.85
C ILE A 158 8.17 -10.01 -6.96
N PRO A 159 8.91 -9.96 -8.09
CA PRO A 159 8.48 -9.19 -9.25
C PRO A 159 7.08 -9.61 -9.67
N TRP A 160 6.21 -8.64 -9.92
CA TRP A 160 4.83 -8.96 -10.26
C TRP A 160 4.49 -8.54 -11.69
N ARG A 161 4.58 -7.24 -11.98
CA ARG A 161 4.23 -6.67 -13.29
C ARG A 161 5.13 -5.51 -13.64
N LYS A 162 5.09 -5.13 -14.92
CA LYS A 162 5.58 -3.84 -15.40
C LYS A 162 4.44 -3.13 -16.11
N GLU A 163 4.29 -1.86 -15.88
CA GLU A 163 3.27 -1.02 -16.50
C GLU A 163 3.93 0.03 -17.39
N GLN A 164 3.45 0.13 -18.61
CA GLN A 164 3.90 1.18 -19.53
C GLN A 164 3.45 2.53 -18.99
N MET A 165 4.34 3.51 -19.06
CA MET A 165 4.03 4.90 -18.75
C MET A 165 3.60 5.61 -20.04
N ALA A 166 2.57 6.46 -19.93
CA ALA A 166 2.06 7.29 -21.02
C ALA A 166 1.81 8.71 -20.54
N VAL A 167 1.72 9.63 -21.48
CA VAL A 167 1.42 11.04 -21.18
C VAL A 167 -0.08 11.23 -21.06
N ALA A 168 -0.53 11.67 -19.89
CA ALA A 168 -1.90 12.09 -19.63
C ALA A 168 -2.07 13.55 -20.00
N VAL A 169 -3.09 13.85 -20.78
CA VAL A 169 -3.45 15.22 -21.16
C VAL A 169 -4.97 15.42 -21.14
N ALA A 170 -5.42 16.64 -20.93
CA ALA A 170 -6.82 17.00 -21.15
C ALA A 170 -7.19 16.85 -22.64
N PRO A 171 -8.44 16.51 -23.02
CA PRO A 171 -8.85 16.36 -24.42
C PRO A 171 -8.61 17.58 -25.30
N ALA A 172 -8.68 18.79 -24.72
CA ALA A 172 -8.44 20.04 -25.44
C ALA A 172 -6.94 20.40 -25.55
N HIS A 173 -6.05 19.63 -24.95
CA HIS A 173 -4.62 19.92 -24.96
C HIS A 173 -4.02 19.65 -26.36
N PRO A 174 -3.11 20.52 -26.89
CA PRO A 174 -2.53 20.33 -28.24
C PRO A 174 -1.86 18.97 -28.46
N LEU A 175 -1.26 18.40 -27.40
CA LEU A 175 -0.61 17.08 -27.47
C LEU A 175 -1.61 15.93 -27.64
N ALA A 176 -2.90 16.13 -27.33
CA ALA A 176 -3.93 15.09 -27.47
C ALA A 176 -4.13 14.62 -28.93
N ALA A 177 -3.80 15.47 -29.91
CA ALA A 177 -3.91 15.16 -31.33
C ALA A 177 -2.75 14.31 -31.87
N LYS A 178 -1.68 14.10 -31.10
CA LYS A 178 -0.52 13.31 -31.53
C LYS A 178 -0.73 11.84 -31.32
N ALA A 179 -0.36 11.01 -32.28
CA ALA A 179 -0.42 9.56 -32.17
C ALA A 179 0.65 8.98 -31.22
N ILE A 180 1.79 9.63 -31.15
CA ILE A 180 2.92 9.30 -30.28
C ILE A 180 3.73 10.57 -30.00
N LEU A 181 4.21 10.70 -28.77
CA LEU A 181 5.08 11.78 -28.34
C LEU A 181 6.53 11.32 -28.30
N GLN A 182 7.43 12.22 -28.72
CA GLN A 182 8.86 12.11 -28.43
C GLN A 182 9.17 12.82 -27.11
N PRO A 183 10.24 12.45 -26.39
CA PRO A 183 10.62 13.16 -25.16
C PRO A 183 10.75 14.69 -25.36
N ALA A 184 11.23 15.12 -26.49
CA ALA A 184 11.37 16.55 -26.85
C ALA A 184 10.03 17.31 -26.89
N ASP A 185 8.90 16.64 -27.15
CA ASP A 185 7.57 17.25 -27.18
C ASP A 185 7.11 17.74 -25.80
N LEU A 186 7.73 17.22 -24.75
CA LEU A 186 7.43 17.56 -23.36
C LEU A 186 8.15 18.83 -22.89
N LYS A 187 9.11 19.33 -23.66
CA LYS A 187 9.92 20.50 -23.28
C LYS A 187 9.04 21.73 -23.08
N GLY A 188 9.19 22.37 -21.92
CA GLY A 188 8.48 23.60 -21.57
C GLY A 188 6.99 23.40 -21.27
N GLN A 189 6.49 22.16 -21.27
CA GLN A 189 5.09 21.89 -20.88
C GLN A 189 4.91 22.08 -19.38
N ASP A 190 3.74 22.59 -18.98
CA ASP A 190 3.32 22.60 -17.59
C ASP A 190 3.10 21.16 -17.12
N PHE A 191 3.84 20.74 -16.10
CA PHE A 191 3.91 19.35 -15.66
C PHE A 191 3.34 19.19 -14.24
N ILE A 192 2.45 18.24 -14.09
CA ILE A 192 1.87 17.81 -12.83
C ILE A 192 2.54 16.49 -12.44
N GLY A 193 3.42 16.54 -11.45
CA GLY A 193 4.26 15.41 -11.08
C GLY A 193 3.91 14.80 -9.73
N PHE A 194 4.76 13.90 -9.33
CA PHE A 194 4.72 13.26 -8.02
C PHE A 194 5.56 14.04 -7.01
N ASP A 195 5.25 13.86 -5.70
CA ASP A 195 6.05 14.39 -4.60
C ASP A 195 7.50 13.89 -4.68
N GLU A 196 8.45 14.71 -4.24
CA GLU A 196 9.89 14.49 -4.38
C GLU A 196 10.42 13.26 -3.63
N ASP A 197 9.73 12.84 -2.56
CA ASP A 197 10.11 11.68 -1.76
C ASP A 197 9.74 10.34 -2.41
N LEU A 198 8.93 10.35 -3.47
CA LEU A 198 8.47 9.15 -4.16
C LEU A 198 9.49 8.62 -5.17
N LEU A 199 9.67 7.30 -5.23
CA LEU A 199 10.58 6.66 -6.19
C LEU A 199 10.16 6.90 -7.64
N ILE A 200 8.86 6.94 -7.94
CA ILE A 200 8.36 7.24 -9.28
C ILE A 200 8.80 8.64 -9.74
N ARG A 201 8.85 9.63 -8.83
CA ARG A 201 9.34 10.96 -9.15
C ARG A 201 10.81 10.93 -9.55
N ARG A 202 11.65 10.21 -8.82
CA ARG A 202 13.08 10.07 -9.12
C ARG A 202 13.34 9.42 -10.47
N GLU A 203 12.51 8.45 -10.86
CA GLU A 203 12.60 7.82 -12.18
C GLU A 203 12.19 8.78 -13.30
N LEU A 204 11.14 9.58 -13.10
CA LEU A 204 10.74 10.61 -14.07
C LEU A 204 11.81 11.72 -14.18
N ASP A 205 12.37 12.17 -13.06
CA ASP A 205 13.45 13.17 -13.07
C ASP A 205 14.70 12.65 -13.77
N ARG A 206 15.00 11.32 -13.61
CA ARG A 206 16.07 10.68 -14.37
C ARG A 206 15.75 10.68 -15.87
N PHE A 207 14.55 10.26 -16.24
CA PHE A 207 14.11 10.24 -17.63
C PHE A 207 14.23 11.63 -18.28
N PHE A 208 13.74 12.67 -17.63
CA PHE A 208 13.87 14.05 -18.16
C PHE A 208 15.32 14.47 -18.35
N ARG A 209 16.16 14.19 -17.37
CA ARG A 209 17.60 14.51 -17.44
C ARG A 209 18.30 13.73 -18.55
N ASP A 210 18.04 12.45 -18.68
CA ASP A 210 18.70 11.58 -19.67
C ASP A 210 18.31 11.97 -21.11
N HIS A 211 17.12 12.58 -21.31
CA HIS A 211 16.66 13.09 -22.61
C HIS A 211 16.84 14.60 -22.80
N GLY A 212 17.44 15.29 -21.85
CA GLY A 212 17.63 16.75 -21.94
C GLY A 212 16.32 17.53 -22.00
N VAL A 213 15.27 17.03 -21.36
CA VAL A 213 13.94 17.64 -21.33
C VAL A 213 13.77 18.43 -20.03
N GLU A 214 13.40 19.69 -20.15
CA GLU A 214 13.01 20.55 -19.04
C GLU A 214 11.51 20.80 -19.14
N VAL A 215 10.77 20.42 -18.08
CA VAL A 215 9.34 20.69 -17.93
C VAL A 215 9.12 21.78 -16.88
N ASN A 216 8.00 22.49 -16.96
CA ASN A 216 7.62 23.48 -15.96
C ASN A 216 6.79 22.79 -14.87
N GLN A 217 7.40 22.43 -13.74
CA GLN A 217 6.72 21.78 -12.61
C GLN A 217 5.73 22.74 -11.95
N VAL A 218 4.43 22.61 -12.22
CA VAL A 218 3.39 23.51 -11.69
C VAL A 218 2.69 22.97 -10.46
N MET A 219 2.55 21.65 -10.34
CA MET A 219 1.92 20.97 -9.20
C MET A 219 2.61 19.64 -8.90
N GLN A 220 2.49 19.15 -7.66
CA GLN A 220 2.96 17.83 -7.27
C GLN A 220 2.01 17.22 -6.23
N PHE A 221 1.85 15.88 -6.29
CA PHE A 221 0.95 15.13 -5.43
C PHE A 221 1.53 13.76 -5.11
N ASP A 222 1.08 13.18 -4.00
CA ASP A 222 1.52 11.85 -3.55
C ASP A 222 0.76 10.68 -4.20
N ASN A 223 -0.31 10.96 -4.94
CA ASN A 223 -1.15 9.92 -5.53
C ASN A 223 -1.60 10.25 -6.96
N ILE A 224 -1.79 9.19 -7.74
CA ILE A 224 -2.17 9.26 -9.16
C ILE A 224 -3.55 9.89 -9.36
N GLN A 225 -4.50 9.66 -8.45
CA GLN A 225 -5.87 10.15 -8.64
C GLN A 225 -5.93 11.67 -8.67
N THR A 226 -5.23 12.34 -7.75
CA THR A 226 -5.17 13.80 -7.70
C THR A 226 -4.46 14.36 -8.94
N ILE A 227 -3.39 13.69 -9.42
CA ILE A 227 -2.71 14.08 -10.67
C ILE A 227 -3.68 13.99 -11.85
N LYS A 228 -4.44 12.89 -12.00
CA LYS A 228 -5.44 12.72 -13.06
C LYS A 228 -6.49 13.84 -13.04
N GLU A 229 -7.00 14.19 -11.86
CA GLU A 229 -7.99 15.27 -11.72
C GLU A 229 -7.40 16.63 -12.15
N ALA A 230 -6.18 16.96 -11.73
CA ALA A 230 -5.53 18.20 -12.12
C ALA A 230 -5.25 18.26 -13.63
N VAL A 231 -4.83 17.14 -14.24
CA VAL A 231 -4.66 17.04 -15.71
C VAL A 231 -5.99 17.21 -16.43
N ALA A 232 -7.07 16.55 -15.96
CA ALA A 232 -8.39 16.66 -16.56
C ALA A 232 -8.97 18.08 -16.54
N LEU A 233 -8.59 18.87 -15.51
CA LEU A 233 -8.92 20.29 -15.42
C LEU A 233 -8.07 21.20 -16.33
N GLY A 234 -7.11 20.64 -17.06
CA GLY A 234 -6.24 21.39 -17.97
C GLY A 234 -5.09 22.15 -17.29
N SER A 235 -4.76 21.81 -16.04
CA SER A 235 -3.68 22.49 -15.30
C SER A 235 -2.27 22.14 -15.80
N GLY A 236 -2.14 21.16 -16.70
CA GLY A 236 -0.87 20.70 -17.27
C GLY A 236 -0.97 19.26 -17.76
N ILE A 237 0.18 18.66 -18.04
CA ILE A 237 0.30 17.26 -18.46
C ILE A 237 0.86 16.41 -17.30
N GLY A 238 0.65 15.10 -17.33
CA GLY A 238 1.26 14.15 -16.41
C GLY A 238 1.86 12.95 -17.14
N ILE A 239 2.81 12.24 -16.52
CA ILE A 239 3.28 10.94 -17.01
C ILE A 239 2.82 9.89 -15.99
N LEU A 240 1.89 9.04 -16.40
CA LEU A 240 1.20 8.10 -15.53
C LEU A 240 1.20 6.68 -16.14
N PRO A 241 1.05 5.63 -15.33
CA PRO A 241 0.81 4.30 -15.86
C PRO A 241 -0.50 4.27 -16.62
N GLU A 242 -0.46 3.87 -17.88
CA GLU A 242 -1.60 3.92 -18.80
C GLU A 242 -2.86 3.25 -18.25
N ARG A 243 -2.71 2.10 -17.61
CA ARG A 243 -3.84 1.36 -17.01
C ARG A 243 -4.59 2.13 -15.94
N THR A 244 -3.94 3.06 -15.26
CA THR A 244 -4.59 3.84 -14.19
C THR A 244 -5.52 4.92 -14.72
N MET A 245 -5.48 5.18 -16.02
CA MET A 245 -6.25 6.24 -16.71
C MET A 245 -7.49 5.70 -17.44
N GLN A 246 -7.68 4.39 -17.49
CA GLN A 246 -8.71 3.75 -18.33
C GLN A 246 -10.11 4.34 -18.11
N THR A 247 -10.52 4.52 -16.87
CA THR A 247 -11.84 5.08 -16.53
C THR A 247 -12.01 6.50 -17.05
N GLU A 248 -11.01 7.35 -16.88
CA GLU A 248 -11.05 8.75 -17.34
C GLU A 248 -10.99 8.85 -18.87
N ILE A 249 -10.31 7.92 -19.54
CA ILE A 249 -10.28 7.82 -20.99
C ILE A 249 -11.66 7.42 -21.53
N GLU A 250 -12.28 6.39 -20.96
CA GLU A 250 -13.64 5.94 -21.32
C GLU A 250 -14.69 7.04 -21.11
N GLN A 251 -14.50 7.88 -20.09
CA GLN A 251 -15.37 9.03 -19.79
C GLN A 251 -15.05 10.25 -20.65
N GLY A 252 -14.01 10.22 -21.50
CA GLY A 252 -13.58 11.35 -22.33
C GLY A 252 -12.98 12.52 -21.51
N ARG A 253 -12.54 12.27 -20.27
CA ARG A 253 -11.96 13.27 -19.38
C ARG A 253 -10.44 13.42 -19.55
N LEU A 254 -9.78 12.37 -20.00
CA LEU A 254 -8.35 12.33 -20.29
C LEU A 254 -8.10 11.70 -21.66
N VAL A 255 -6.98 12.06 -22.24
CA VAL A 255 -6.37 11.36 -23.37
C VAL A 255 -5.03 10.81 -22.91
N SER A 256 -4.80 9.53 -23.16
CA SER A 256 -3.49 8.89 -23.02
C SER A 256 -2.76 8.95 -24.34
N VAL A 257 -1.62 9.63 -24.36
CA VAL A 257 -0.77 9.68 -25.55
C VAL A 257 0.49 8.86 -25.30
N PRO A 258 0.74 7.81 -26.10
CA PRO A 258 1.95 7.01 -25.99
C PRO A 258 3.21 7.88 -26.06
N LEU A 259 4.19 7.59 -25.20
CA LEU A 259 5.49 8.24 -25.19
C LEU A 259 6.53 7.27 -25.78
N HIS A 260 7.32 7.75 -26.75
CA HIS A 260 8.44 6.98 -27.28
C HIS A 260 9.59 6.92 -26.27
N ALA A 261 9.39 6.12 -25.23
CA ALA A 261 10.30 5.91 -24.12
C ALA A 261 10.23 4.43 -23.69
N PRO A 262 10.82 3.50 -24.46
CA PRO A 262 10.72 2.08 -24.22
C PRO A 262 11.33 1.64 -22.88
N GLU A 263 12.17 2.48 -22.29
CA GLU A 263 12.77 2.26 -20.97
C GLU A 263 11.88 2.69 -19.81
N LEU A 264 10.86 3.53 -20.05
CA LEU A 264 10.05 4.13 -19.00
C LEU A 264 8.90 3.22 -18.57
N TRP A 265 9.20 2.31 -17.67
CA TRP A 265 8.25 1.38 -17.08
C TRP A 265 8.11 1.60 -15.59
N ARG A 266 6.90 1.38 -15.08
CA ARG A 266 6.65 1.27 -13.64
C ARG A 266 6.65 -0.19 -13.21
N PRO A 267 7.71 -0.67 -12.56
CA PRO A 267 7.71 -2.03 -12.01
C PRO A 267 6.81 -2.11 -10.78
N LEU A 268 5.98 -3.13 -10.71
CA LEU A 268 5.19 -3.51 -9.56
C LEU A 268 5.76 -4.78 -8.93
N GLY A 269 5.71 -4.85 -7.61
CA GLY A 269 6.17 -6.01 -6.87
C GLY A 269 5.32 -6.33 -5.67
N ILE A 270 5.41 -7.59 -5.28
CA ILE A 270 4.82 -8.12 -4.06
C ILE A 270 5.94 -8.21 -3.03
N VAL A 271 5.76 -7.57 -1.87
CA VAL A 271 6.71 -7.62 -0.77
C VAL A 271 6.15 -8.43 0.38
N HIS A 272 6.99 -9.22 1.02
CA HIS A 272 6.62 -9.99 2.21
C HIS A 272 7.85 -10.22 3.10
N ARG A 273 7.66 -10.60 4.36
CA ARG A 273 8.78 -10.98 5.23
C ARG A 273 9.42 -12.27 4.73
N LYS A 274 10.76 -12.31 4.64
CA LYS A 274 11.51 -13.49 4.15
C LYS A 274 11.21 -14.79 4.90
N ARG A 275 11.00 -14.70 6.22
CA ARG A 275 10.73 -15.87 7.08
C ARG A 275 9.25 -16.08 7.38
N LYS A 276 8.35 -15.36 6.71
CA LYS A 276 6.92 -15.55 6.92
C LYS A 276 6.48 -16.89 6.34
N LYS A 277 5.85 -17.69 7.19
CA LYS A 277 5.07 -18.84 6.75
C LYS A 277 3.67 -18.33 6.42
N PHE A 278 3.32 -18.34 5.16
CA PHE A 278 1.99 -17.99 4.75
C PHE A 278 0.97 -19.02 5.24
N ASN A 279 -0.19 -18.54 5.69
CA ASN A 279 -1.37 -19.37 5.82
C ASN A 279 -1.94 -19.72 4.43
N LEU A 280 -2.93 -20.59 4.35
CA LEU A 280 -3.52 -21.02 3.08
C LEU A 280 -4.13 -19.86 2.31
N ALA A 281 -4.79 -18.92 3.00
CA ALA A 281 -5.39 -17.74 2.38
C ALA A 281 -4.34 -16.84 1.70
N ALA A 282 -3.25 -16.54 2.41
CA ALA A 282 -2.17 -15.72 1.86
C ALA A 282 -1.45 -16.42 0.71
N GLN A 283 -1.27 -17.74 0.79
CA GLN A 283 -0.70 -18.53 -0.32
C GLN A 283 -1.63 -18.55 -1.52
N ALA A 284 -2.93 -18.73 -1.30
CA ALA A 284 -3.94 -18.73 -2.38
C ALA A 284 -4.00 -17.36 -3.05
N PHE A 285 -3.99 -16.27 -2.29
CA PHE A 285 -4.00 -14.93 -2.85
C PHE A 285 -2.69 -14.60 -3.61
N LEU A 286 -1.55 -15.03 -3.10
CA LEU A 286 -0.27 -14.90 -3.80
C LEU A 286 -0.26 -15.66 -5.13
N ASN A 287 -0.84 -16.88 -5.17
CA ASN A 287 -0.98 -17.64 -6.40
C ASN A 287 -1.90 -16.91 -7.38
N LEU A 288 -3.04 -16.38 -6.92
CA LEU A 288 -3.95 -15.59 -7.74
C LEU A 288 -3.27 -14.38 -8.37
N LEU A 289 -2.46 -13.63 -7.60
CA LEU A 289 -1.68 -12.50 -8.11
C LEU A 289 -0.72 -12.90 -9.25
N ARG A 290 -0.19 -14.13 -9.21
CA ARG A 290 0.73 -14.65 -10.23
C ARG A 290 0.01 -15.17 -11.47
N GLU A 291 -1.17 -15.76 -11.28
CA GLU A 291 -1.94 -16.42 -12.33
C GLU A 291 -2.73 -15.45 -13.20
N LEU A 292 -3.29 -14.41 -12.60
CA LEU A 292 -4.12 -13.49 -13.37
C LEU A 292 -3.29 -12.69 -14.36
N PRO A 293 -3.49 -12.90 -15.66
CA PRO A 293 -2.78 -12.17 -16.69
C PRO A 293 -3.15 -10.69 -16.61
N VAL A 294 -2.21 -9.87 -17.03
CA VAL A 294 -2.48 -8.46 -17.35
C VAL A 294 -3.60 -8.47 -18.41
N THR A 295 -4.77 -7.93 -18.07
CA THR A 295 -5.74 -7.61 -19.13
C THR A 295 -5.04 -6.56 -19.99
N GLN A 296 -4.60 -6.95 -21.18
CA GLN A 296 -4.21 -5.97 -22.18
C GLN A 296 -5.48 -5.18 -22.47
N ALA A 297 -5.40 -3.85 -22.35
CA ALA A 297 -6.42 -2.99 -22.92
C ALA A 297 -6.44 -3.30 -24.42
N SER A 298 -7.61 -3.75 -24.91
CA SER A 298 -7.88 -3.97 -26.33
C SER A 298 -7.93 -2.64 -27.05
#